data_7007678dd45a66c8c5bbdb5e6c5aa7f9
#
_entry.id   7007678dd45a66c8c5bbdb5e6c5aa7f9
#
_cell.length_a   1.000
_cell.length_b   1.000
_cell.length_c   1.000
_cell.angle_alpha   90.00
_cell.angle_beta   90.00
_cell.angle_gamma   90.00
#
_symmetry.space_group_name_H-M   'P 1'
#
loop_
_entity.id
_entity.type
_entity.pdbx_description
1 polymer ?
#
loop_
_entity_poly.entity_id
_entity_poly.type
_entity_poly.pdbx_seq_one_letter_code
_entity_poly.pdbx_strand_id
1 'polypeptide(L)'
;MLNTITDFLGKVDNFVWGLPLIILILATGVFLTVRLRGLQIIRFPLAIRYMFSSDEEDGSGEVSSFAALCTALSATIGTGNIVGVATAIVSGGPGALFWMWMAAIVGTATKYAECLLAVKYRVVEKDGHIIGGPFYYIENGMGKQFRWLAKIFAVFGIMVGLFGIGTFTQINGITSAVGNFFDADIVHYINLFGRDYSITIVISGIILTVFVALVLIGGLKRISNVAQVVVPFMAIVYVLVVLIILGLNITKIPAALIEIVEGAFGLRAFGGGMFGAMIVAMQKGIARGIFSNEAGLGSAPIAAAAAQSKEEVRQGLISMLGTFIDTIIICTMTGLSIVITGAWDMGLEGVAVTTKAFQMGLPFPDKVAAFILMICLVFFAFTTILGWDYYSEKCLEYIIGNKPKAITAYRWIYIACIFIGPYMTVQAVWTIADICNGLMAIPNLIALIALSGVVVSETNSFFERGVHKQLK
;
A
#
# COMPACT_ATOMS: atom_id res chain seq x y z
N MET A 1 8.15 3.60 31.54
CA MET A 1 6.81 3.36 30.99
C MET A 1 6.78 3.39 29.46
N LEU A 2 7.27 4.43 28.78
CA LEU A 2 7.31 4.46 27.29
C LEU A 2 8.11 3.29 26.71
N ASN A 3 9.32 3.02 27.17
CA ASN A 3 10.15 1.90 26.70
C ASN A 3 9.45 0.54 26.89
N THR A 4 8.75 0.35 28.01
CA THR A 4 7.99 -0.88 28.28
C THR A 4 6.84 -1.09 27.29
N ILE A 5 6.16 0.01 26.90
CA ILE A 5 5.08 -0.04 25.89
C ILE A 5 5.67 -0.34 24.49
N THR A 6 6.76 0.31 24.14
CA THR A 6 7.42 0.08 22.85
C THR A 6 7.94 -1.37 22.74
N ASP A 7 8.54 -1.91 23.81
CA ASP A 7 8.99 -3.30 23.85
C ASP A 7 7.82 -4.29 23.76
N PHE A 8 6.71 -3.99 24.42
CA PHE A 8 5.50 -4.82 24.32
C PHE A 8 4.94 -4.81 22.90
N LEU A 9 4.78 -3.62 22.30
CA LEU A 9 4.32 -3.50 20.91
C LEU A 9 5.24 -4.22 19.95
N GLY A 10 6.56 -4.13 20.13
CA GLY A 10 7.53 -4.86 19.31
C GLY A 10 7.39 -6.39 19.41
N LYS A 11 7.06 -6.91 20.60
CA LYS A 11 6.77 -8.35 20.77
C LYS A 11 5.47 -8.76 20.07
N VAL A 12 4.43 -7.93 20.13
CA VAL A 12 3.16 -8.17 19.43
C VAL A 12 3.38 -8.13 17.92
N ASP A 13 4.12 -7.16 17.41
CA ASP A 13 4.47 -7.04 16.00
C ASP A 13 5.22 -8.28 15.48
N ASN A 14 6.26 -8.71 16.19
CA ASN A 14 7.02 -9.90 15.86
C ASN A 14 6.16 -11.19 15.90
N PHE A 15 5.14 -11.25 16.75
CA PHE A 15 4.18 -12.35 16.78
C PHE A 15 3.24 -12.30 15.58
N VAL A 16 2.67 -11.14 15.29
CA VAL A 16 1.71 -10.93 14.18
C VAL A 16 2.39 -11.18 12.83
N TRP A 17 3.55 -10.54 12.59
CA TRP A 17 4.35 -10.72 11.37
C TRP A 17 5.34 -11.90 11.46
N GLY A 18 5.06 -12.83 12.35
CA GLY A 18 5.81 -14.08 12.43
C GLY A 18 5.62 -14.95 11.17
N LEU A 19 6.41 -16.04 11.11
CA LEU A 19 6.35 -17.00 10.01
C LEU A 19 4.92 -17.48 9.67
N PRO A 20 3.99 -17.70 10.63
CA PRO A 20 2.65 -18.17 10.30
C PRO A 20 1.86 -17.24 9.38
N LEU A 21 1.86 -15.94 9.63
CA LEU A 21 1.16 -14.97 8.76
C LEU A 21 1.84 -14.85 7.39
N ILE A 22 3.15 -14.80 7.35
CA ILE A 22 3.92 -14.75 6.10
C ILE A 22 3.63 -15.97 5.24
N ILE A 23 3.65 -17.17 5.84
CA ILE A 23 3.29 -18.42 5.15
C ILE A 23 1.85 -18.36 4.66
N LEU A 24 0.91 -17.91 5.48
CA LEU A 24 -0.50 -17.80 5.09
C LEU A 24 -0.69 -16.89 3.87
N ILE A 25 -0.05 -15.73 3.86
CA ILE A 25 -0.11 -14.77 2.74
C ILE A 25 0.47 -15.37 1.46
N LEU A 26 1.70 -15.89 1.52
CA LEU A 26 2.36 -16.48 0.36
C LEU A 26 1.63 -17.73 -0.13
N ALA A 27 1.22 -18.62 0.78
CA ALA A 27 0.49 -19.83 0.44
C ALA A 27 -0.85 -19.50 -0.23
N THR A 28 -1.59 -18.49 0.27
CA THR A 28 -2.83 -18.03 -0.36
C THR A 28 -2.56 -17.50 -1.78
N GLY A 29 -1.52 -16.69 -1.96
CA GLY A 29 -1.15 -16.17 -3.28
C GLY A 29 -0.73 -17.27 -4.26
N VAL A 30 0.10 -18.23 -3.81
CA VAL A 30 0.49 -19.40 -4.61
C VAL A 30 -0.72 -20.28 -4.93
N PHE A 31 -1.55 -20.58 -3.94
CA PHE A 31 -2.78 -21.35 -4.10
C PHE A 31 -3.72 -20.74 -5.16
N LEU A 32 -3.97 -19.44 -5.09
CA LEU A 32 -4.78 -18.74 -6.08
C LEU A 32 -4.09 -18.71 -7.45
N THR A 33 -2.78 -18.49 -7.51
CA THR A 33 -2.00 -18.55 -8.76
C THR A 33 -2.17 -19.89 -9.46
N VAL A 34 -2.05 -21.00 -8.73
CA VAL A 34 -2.20 -22.36 -9.28
C VAL A 34 -3.65 -22.62 -9.71
N ARG A 35 -4.63 -22.28 -8.88
CA ARG A 35 -6.06 -22.47 -9.20
C ARG A 35 -6.53 -21.65 -10.41
N LEU A 36 -5.99 -20.45 -10.57
CA LEU A 36 -6.27 -19.56 -11.70
C LEU A 36 -5.33 -19.81 -12.90
N ARG A 37 -4.48 -20.87 -12.83
CA ARG A 37 -3.55 -21.26 -13.90
C ARG A 37 -2.62 -20.14 -14.36
N GLY A 38 -2.11 -19.34 -13.41
CA GLY A 38 -1.21 -18.24 -13.73
C GLY A 38 -1.88 -17.07 -14.47
N LEU A 39 -3.18 -16.84 -14.23
CA LEU A 39 -3.98 -15.80 -14.88
C LEU A 39 -3.29 -14.44 -14.89
N GLN A 40 -2.69 -14.04 -13.77
CA GLN A 40 -2.01 -12.76 -13.61
C GLN A 40 -0.83 -12.56 -14.58
N ILE A 41 -0.27 -13.63 -15.13
CA ILE A 41 0.78 -13.60 -16.16
C ILE A 41 0.15 -13.71 -17.55
N ILE A 42 -0.69 -14.73 -17.76
CA ILE A 42 -1.26 -15.06 -19.07
C ILE A 42 -2.22 -13.97 -19.56
N ARG A 43 -2.99 -13.37 -18.66
CA ARG A 43 -4.01 -12.35 -18.98
C ARG A 43 -3.55 -10.92 -18.70
N PHE A 44 -2.27 -10.74 -18.38
CA PHE A 44 -1.70 -9.42 -18.13
C PHE A 44 -1.90 -8.43 -19.31
N PRO A 45 -1.66 -8.81 -20.58
CA PRO A 45 -1.92 -7.91 -21.71
C PRO A 45 -3.40 -7.50 -21.81
N LEU A 46 -4.32 -8.42 -21.48
CA LEU A 46 -5.75 -8.12 -21.48
C LEU A 46 -6.11 -7.13 -20.35
N ALA A 47 -5.50 -7.27 -19.18
CA ALA A 47 -5.69 -6.33 -18.07
C ALA A 47 -5.27 -4.90 -18.43
N ILE A 48 -4.10 -4.75 -19.08
CA ILE A 48 -3.63 -3.45 -19.58
C ILE A 48 -4.63 -2.88 -20.59
N ARG A 49 -5.11 -3.71 -21.54
CA ARG A 49 -6.09 -3.27 -22.52
C ARG A 49 -7.39 -2.76 -21.86
N TYR A 50 -7.89 -3.48 -20.85
CA TYR A 50 -9.08 -3.07 -20.10
C TYR A 50 -8.86 -1.75 -19.34
N MET A 51 -7.68 -1.53 -18.80
CA MET A 51 -7.35 -0.30 -18.08
C MET A 51 -7.47 0.96 -18.97
N PHE A 52 -7.15 0.83 -20.26
CA PHE A 52 -7.19 1.94 -21.23
C PHE A 52 -8.45 1.94 -22.10
N SER A 53 -9.34 0.95 -21.96
CA SER A 53 -10.59 0.94 -22.73
C SER A 53 -11.59 1.92 -22.12
N SER A 54 -12.09 2.81 -22.97
CA SER A 54 -13.10 3.81 -22.62
C SER A 54 -14.53 3.31 -22.77
N ASP A 55 -14.74 1.97 -22.86
CA ASP A 55 -16.08 1.42 -22.96
C ASP A 55 -16.89 1.87 -21.76
N GLU A 56 -17.81 2.79 -22.00
CA GLU A 56 -18.81 3.23 -21.03
C GLU A 56 -19.61 2.00 -20.60
N GLU A 57 -19.23 1.44 -19.48
CA GLU A 57 -20.02 0.39 -18.89
C GLU A 57 -21.22 1.05 -18.21
N ASP A 58 -22.44 0.84 -18.76
CA ASP A 58 -23.72 1.08 -18.09
C ASP A 58 -23.88 0.20 -16.82
N GLY A 59 -22.82 -0.01 -16.09
CA GLY A 59 -22.78 -0.76 -14.84
C GLY A 59 -23.23 0.10 -13.65
N SER A 60 -23.82 -0.51 -12.66
CA SER A 60 -24.00 0.14 -11.35
C SER A 60 -22.64 0.43 -10.75
N GLY A 61 -22.34 1.69 -10.43
CA GLY A 61 -21.07 2.11 -9.85
C GLY A 61 -21.07 3.61 -9.57
N GLU A 62 -20.22 4.06 -8.65
CA GLU A 62 -20.08 5.48 -8.31
C GLU A 62 -18.97 6.16 -9.11
N VAL A 63 -17.99 5.40 -9.56
CA VAL A 63 -16.78 5.88 -10.27
C VAL A 63 -16.40 4.94 -11.41
N SER A 64 -15.71 5.43 -12.44
CA SER A 64 -15.20 4.57 -13.53
C SER A 64 -14.21 3.51 -13.01
N SER A 65 -14.01 2.42 -13.77
CA SER A 65 -13.05 1.37 -13.43
C SER A 65 -11.61 1.93 -13.29
N PHE A 66 -11.22 2.87 -14.15
CA PHE A 66 -9.93 3.57 -14.05
C PHE A 66 -9.84 4.44 -12.79
N ALA A 67 -10.92 5.15 -12.45
CA ALA A 67 -10.98 5.96 -11.24
C ALA A 67 -10.89 5.11 -9.97
N ALA A 68 -11.54 3.95 -9.96
CA ALA A 68 -11.43 2.98 -8.87
C ALA A 68 -10.00 2.43 -8.73
N LEU A 69 -9.32 2.13 -9.86
CA LEU A 69 -7.91 1.75 -9.84
C LEU A 69 -7.03 2.88 -9.30
N CYS A 70 -7.22 4.13 -9.76
CA CYS A 70 -6.46 5.28 -9.27
C CYS A 70 -6.72 5.54 -7.78
N THR A 71 -7.96 5.33 -7.30
CA THR A 71 -8.29 5.42 -5.88
C THR A 71 -7.57 4.31 -5.08
N ALA A 72 -7.52 3.09 -5.61
CA ALA A 72 -6.74 2.02 -4.98
C ALA A 72 -5.23 2.31 -5.00
N LEU A 73 -4.70 2.81 -6.12
CA LEU A 73 -3.29 3.21 -6.23
C LEU A 73 -2.96 4.41 -5.32
N SER A 74 -3.91 5.33 -5.12
CA SER A 74 -3.70 6.44 -4.18
C SER A 74 -3.48 5.96 -2.75
N ALA A 75 -4.16 4.90 -2.35
CA ALA A 75 -3.99 4.30 -1.02
C ALA A 75 -2.68 3.49 -0.90
N THR A 76 -2.21 2.86 -1.98
CA THR A 76 -1.04 1.98 -1.98
C THR A 76 0.27 2.71 -2.24
N ILE A 77 0.32 3.63 -3.22
CA ILE A 77 1.55 4.39 -3.55
C ILE A 77 1.75 5.51 -2.53
N GLY A 78 2.55 5.22 -1.51
CA GLY A 78 2.76 6.12 -0.37
C GLY A 78 4.19 6.06 0.18
N THR A 79 4.31 6.28 1.50
CA THR A 79 5.60 6.12 2.20
C THR A 79 6.16 4.71 2.08
N GLY A 80 5.32 3.69 1.87
CA GLY A 80 5.73 2.31 1.66
C GLY A 80 6.73 2.15 0.53
N ASN A 81 6.51 2.82 -0.60
CA ASN A 81 7.33 2.72 -1.80
C ASN A 81 8.69 3.42 -1.69
N ILE A 82 8.84 4.36 -0.79
CA ILE A 82 10.07 5.16 -0.61
C ILE A 82 10.75 4.77 0.70
N VAL A 83 10.07 5.00 1.83
CA VAL A 83 10.60 4.76 3.18
C VAL A 83 10.53 3.27 3.53
N GLY A 84 9.43 2.59 3.17
CA GLY A 84 9.24 1.16 3.42
C GLY A 84 10.28 0.30 2.71
N VAL A 85 10.55 0.57 1.42
CA VAL A 85 11.60 -0.12 0.65
C VAL A 85 12.98 0.11 1.27
N ALA A 86 13.30 1.35 1.63
CA ALA A 86 14.55 1.69 2.31
C ALA A 86 14.70 0.91 3.63
N THR A 87 13.65 0.90 4.45
CA THR A 87 13.63 0.18 5.73
C THR A 87 13.80 -1.33 5.53
N ALA A 88 13.15 -1.92 4.48
CA ALA A 88 13.32 -3.33 4.16
C ALA A 88 14.76 -3.67 3.82
N ILE A 89 15.41 -2.85 2.97
CA ILE A 89 16.77 -3.10 2.50
C ILE A 89 17.79 -2.86 3.63
N VAL A 90 17.62 -1.83 4.45
CA VAL A 90 18.51 -1.58 5.61
C VAL A 90 18.40 -2.71 6.63
N SER A 91 17.19 -3.20 6.92
CA SER A 91 16.97 -4.22 7.95
C SER A 91 17.20 -5.66 7.47
N GLY A 92 16.94 -5.94 6.18
CA GLY A 92 16.99 -7.28 5.60
C GLY A 92 18.09 -7.47 4.55
N GLY A 93 18.91 -6.45 4.31
CA GLY A 93 19.86 -6.42 3.20
C GLY A 93 19.17 -6.23 1.83
N PRO A 94 19.96 -6.09 0.75
CA PRO A 94 19.47 -5.97 -0.63
C PRO A 94 18.51 -7.09 -1.04
N GLY A 95 18.68 -8.29 -0.48
CA GLY A 95 17.80 -9.46 -0.73
C GLY A 95 16.34 -9.26 -0.34
N ALA A 96 16.03 -8.30 0.53
CA ALA A 96 14.65 -7.96 0.86
C ALA A 96 13.85 -7.53 -0.38
N LEU A 97 14.48 -6.86 -1.35
CA LEU A 97 13.84 -6.45 -2.60
C LEU A 97 13.41 -7.66 -3.44
N PHE A 98 14.20 -8.72 -3.51
CA PHE A 98 13.81 -9.97 -4.16
C PHE A 98 12.53 -10.56 -3.56
N TRP A 99 12.43 -10.59 -2.24
CA TRP A 99 11.25 -11.13 -1.56
C TRP A 99 10.03 -10.23 -1.70
N MET A 100 10.22 -8.90 -1.87
CA MET A 100 9.13 -8.00 -2.26
C MET A 100 8.59 -8.38 -3.65
N TRP A 101 9.45 -8.69 -4.64
CA TRP A 101 9.02 -9.15 -5.96
C TRP A 101 8.25 -10.45 -5.89
N MET A 102 8.75 -11.42 -5.12
CA MET A 102 8.06 -12.71 -4.96
C MET A 102 6.69 -12.54 -4.34
N ALA A 103 6.56 -11.72 -3.31
CA ALA A 103 5.29 -11.40 -2.70
C ALA A 103 4.33 -10.69 -3.68
N ALA A 104 4.83 -9.76 -4.49
CA ALA A 104 4.03 -9.05 -5.49
C ALA A 104 3.53 -9.97 -6.61
N ILE A 105 4.36 -10.87 -7.14
CA ILE A 105 3.98 -11.80 -8.20
C ILE A 105 2.79 -12.68 -7.76
N VAL A 106 2.87 -13.28 -6.58
CA VAL A 106 1.78 -14.11 -6.07
C VAL A 106 0.64 -13.24 -5.53
N GLY A 107 0.94 -12.07 -4.96
CA GLY A 107 -0.02 -11.08 -4.48
C GLY A 107 -0.91 -10.51 -5.58
N THR A 108 -0.43 -10.47 -6.83
CA THR A 108 -1.22 -10.04 -8.00
C THR A 108 -2.44 -10.96 -8.21
N ALA A 109 -2.29 -12.29 -8.04
CA ALA A 109 -3.43 -13.21 -8.09
C ALA A 109 -4.38 -13.02 -6.90
N THR A 110 -3.83 -12.72 -5.72
CA THR A 110 -4.61 -12.39 -4.53
C THR A 110 -5.45 -11.13 -4.77
N LYS A 111 -4.85 -10.06 -5.26
CA LYS A 111 -5.51 -8.79 -5.58
C LYS A 111 -6.63 -8.98 -6.62
N TYR A 112 -6.39 -9.80 -7.65
CA TYR A 112 -7.41 -10.19 -8.61
C TYR A 112 -8.64 -10.80 -7.93
N ALA A 113 -8.42 -11.81 -7.09
CA ALA A 113 -9.49 -12.52 -6.39
C ALA A 113 -10.26 -11.63 -5.42
N GLU A 114 -9.56 -10.78 -4.66
CA GLU A 114 -10.14 -9.80 -3.74
C GLU A 114 -11.11 -8.86 -4.47
N CYS A 115 -10.66 -8.26 -5.56
CA CYS A 115 -11.44 -7.25 -6.27
C CYS A 115 -12.59 -7.86 -7.07
N LEU A 116 -12.42 -9.08 -7.62
CA LEU A 116 -13.51 -9.84 -8.22
C LEU A 116 -14.61 -10.11 -7.18
N LEU A 117 -14.27 -10.64 -6.02
CA LEU A 117 -15.24 -10.93 -4.95
C LEU A 117 -15.92 -9.66 -4.43
N ALA A 118 -15.20 -8.55 -4.35
CA ALA A 118 -15.77 -7.29 -3.89
C ALA A 118 -16.86 -6.76 -4.84
N VAL A 119 -16.67 -6.86 -6.15
CA VAL A 119 -17.69 -6.47 -7.14
C VAL A 119 -18.85 -7.46 -7.14
N LYS A 120 -18.57 -8.77 -7.05
CA LYS A 120 -19.60 -9.80 -7.03
C LYS A 120 -20.54 -9.70 -5.84
N TYR A 121 -20.03 -9.42 -4.65
CA TYR A 121 -20.80 -9.42 -3.41
C TYR A 121 -21.12 -8.01 -2.89
N ARG A 122 -20.91 -6.96 -3.69
CA ARG A 122 -21.28 -5.60 -3.31
C ARG A 122 -22.78 -5.44 -3.15
N VAL A 123 -23.17 -4.50 -2.34
CA VAL A 123 -24.57 -4.12 -2.13
C VAL A 123 -24.80 -2.76 -2.75
N VAL A 124 -25.85 -2.65 -3.56
CA VAL A 124 -26.29 -1.39 -4.14
C VAL A 124 -27.53 -0.95 -3.37
N GLU A 125 -27.45 0.18 -2.69
CA GLU A 125 -28.58 0.75 -1.95
C GLU A 125 -29.59 1.39 -2.90
N LYS A 126 -30.80 1.71 -2.39
CA LYS A 126 -31.90 2.27 -3.20
C LYS A 126 -31.59 3.65 -3.80
N ASP A 127 -30.69 4.39 -3.18
CA ASP A 127 -30.21 5.71 -3.61
C ASP A 127 -29.04 5.63 -4.60
N GLY A 128 -28.62 4.40 -4.98
CA GLY A 128 -27.48 4.15 -5.86
C GLY A 128 -26.14 4.12 -5.14
N HIS A 129 -26.11 4.30 -3.82
CA HIS A 129 -24.89 4.18 -3.02
C HIS A 129 -24.38 2.74 -3.01
N ILE A 130 -23.05 2.56 -3.19
CA ILE A 130 -22.44 1.26 -3.27
C ILE A 130 -21.58 1.00 -2.05
N ILE A 131 -21.81 -0.15 -1.45
CA ILE A 131 -21.03 -0.66 -0.34
C ILE A 131 -20.50 -2.03 -0.69
N GLY A 132 -19.18 -2.22 -0.61
CA GLY A 132 -18.55 -3.49 -0.92
C GLY A 132 -17.18 -3.59 -0.28
N GLY A 133 -16.57 -4.76 -0.36
CA GLY A 133 -15.29 -5.05 0.22
C GLY A 133 -15.29 -6.37 0.99
N PRO A 134 -14.22 -6.69 1.73
CA PRO A 134 -14.08 -7.97 2.42
C PRO A 134 -15.21 -8.30 3.39
N PHE A 135 -15.71 -7.32 4.11
CA PHE A 135 -16.79 -7.54 5.05
C PHE A 135 -18.07 -8.06 4.36
N TYR A 136 -18.35 -7.65 3.10
CA TYR A 136 -19.51 -8.15 2.37
C TYR A 136 -19.28 -9.51 1.74
N TYR A 137 -18.13 -9.82 1.14
CA TYR A 137 -17.92 -11.15 0.63
C TYR A 137 -17.69 -12.19 1.75
N ILE A 138 -17.23 -11.78 2.95
CA ILE A 138 -17.24 -12.64 4.13
C ILE A 138 -18.70 -12.92 4.56
N GLU A 139 -19.53 -11.89 4.73
CA GLU A 139 -20.89 -12.07 5.23
C GLU A 139 -21.82 -12.71 4.19
N ASN A 140 -21.78 -12.28 2.92
CA ASN A 140 -22.68 -12.75 1.86
C ASN A 140 -22.11 -13.95 1.09
N GLY A 141 -20.81 -14.07 0.94
CA GLY A 141 -20.17 -15.15 0.21
C GLY A 141 -19.95 -16.41 1.05
N MET A 142 -19.42 -16.24 2.28
CA MET A 142 -19.23 -17.38 3.20
C MET A 142 -20.50 -17.70 4.00
N GLY A 143 -21.42 -16.75 4.12
CA GLY A 143 -22.68 -16.88 4.85
C GLY A 143 -22.75 -16.04 6.12
N LYS A 144 -23.99 -15.73 6.54
CA LYS A 144 -24.28 -14.83 7.68
C LYS A 144 -23.65 -15.28 9.02
N GLN A 145 -23.37 -16.55 9.18
CA GLN A 145 -22.68 -17.11 10.34
C GLN A 145 -21.24 -16.56 10.51
N PHE A 146 -20.61 -16.06 9.44
CA PHE A 146 -19.28 -15.45 9.47
C PHE A 146 -19.30 -13.94 9.65
N ARG A 147 -20.45 -13.33 9.94
CA ARG A 147 -20.57 -11.90 10.19
C ARG A 147 -19.63 -11.37 11.28
N TRP A 148 -19.32 -12.19 12.27
CA TRP A 148 -18.34 -11.84 13.30
C TRP A 148 -16.94 -11.62 12.71
N LEU A 149 -16.53 -12.44 11.75
CA LEU A 149 -15.23 -12.31 11.04
C LEU A 149 -15.20 -11.04 10.20
N ALA A 150 -16.31 -10.72 9.50
CA ALA A 150 -16.47 -9.48 8.76
C ALA A 150 -16.36 -8.23 9.65
N LYS A 151 -16.95 -8.27 10.86
CA LYS A 151 -16.80 -7.18 11.85
C LYS A 151 -15.37 -7.04 12.37
N ILE A 152 -14.66 -8.15 12.61
CA ILE A 152 -13.25 -8.12 13.00
C ILE A 152 -12.42 -7.42 11.90
N PHE A 153 -12.62 -7.80 10.63
CA PHE A 153 -11.97 -7.12 9.51
C PHE A 153 -12.26 -5.62 9.53
N ALA A 154 -13.52 -5.22 9.65
CA ALA A 154 -13.92 -3.81 9.64
C ALA A 154 -13.32 -3.01 10.81
N VAL A 155 -13.26 -3.59 12.01
CA VAL A 155 -12.61 -2.95 13.17
C VAL A 155 -11.14 -2.70 12.90
N PHE A 156 -10.40 -3.70 12.40
CA PHE A 156 -8.99 -3.51 12.05
C PHE A 156 -8.81 -2.53 10.88
N GLY A 157 -9.72 -2.52 9.89
CA GLY A 157 -9.70 -1.53 8.81
C GLY A 157 -9.84 -0.09 9.32
N ILE A 158 -10.68 0.14 10.32
CA ILE A 158 -10.78 1.45 11.00
C ILE A 158 -9.46 1.78 11.72
N MET A 159 -8.88 0.82 12.44
CA MET A 159 -7.62 1.03 13.16
C MET A 159 -6.44 1.33 12.22
N VAL A 160 -6.36 0.63 11.08
CA VAL A 160 -5.34 0.89 10.05
C VAL A 160 -5.49 2.29 9.47
N GLY A 161 -6.71 2.74 9.22
CA GLY A 161 -6.98 4.12 8.78
C GLY A 161 -6.54 5.14 9.82
N LEU A 162 -6.98 5.00 11.07
CA LEU A 162 -6.74 5.99 12.13
C LEU A 162 -5.30 6.01 12.66
N PHE A 163 -4.65 4.85 12.77
CA PHE A 163 -3.38 4.73 13.51
C PHE A 163 -2.26 4.05 12.70
N GLY A 164 -2.56 3.60 11.49
CA GLY A 164 -1.62 2.83 10.67
C GLY A 164 -1.23 3.54 9.38
N ILE A 165 -1.35 2.80 8.27
CA ILE A 165 -0.99 3.26 6.92
C ILE A 165 -1.76 4.53 6.54
N GLY A 166 -3.00 4.69 6.99
CA GLY A 166 -3.86 5.79 6.56
C GLY A 166 -3.43 7.16 7.05
N THR A 167 -2.81 7.26 8.24
CA THR A 167 -2.51 8.55 8.87
C THR A 167 -1.07 8.64 9.34
N PHE A 168 -0.72 7.93 10.42
CA PHE A 168 0.52 8.15 11.16
C PHE A 168 1.77 7.94 10.31
N THR A 169 1.84 6.86 9.53
CA THR A 169 3.03 6.58 8.71
C THR A 169 3.21 7.62 7.61
N GLN A 170 2.12 8.07 7.00
CA GLN A 170 2.18 9.01 5.90
C GLN A 170 2.58 10.40 6.40
N ILE A 171 1.86 10.93 7.39
CA ILE A 171 2.12 12.28 7.89
C ILE A 171 3.51 12.38 8.56
N ASN A 172 3.92 11.35 9.29
CA ASN A 172 5.25 11.29 9.88
C ASN A 172 6.34 11.26 8.78
N GLY A 173 6.14 10.46 7.72
CA GLY A 173 7.04 10.42 6.57
C GLY A 173 7.17 11.77 5.87
N ILE A 174 6.06 12.46 5.61
CA ILE A 174 6.06 13.79 4.98
C ILE A 174 6.78 14.79 5.86
N THR A 175 6.37 14.91 7.13
CA THR A 175 6.93 15.95 8.02
C THR A 175 8.39 15.69 8.33
N SER A 176 8.83 14.42 8.41
CA SER A 176 10.24 14.07 8.51
C SER A 176 11.04 14.48 7.26
N ALA A 177 10.52 14.23 6.07
CA ALA A 177 11.18 14.62 4.83
C ALA A 177 11.30 16.15 4.69
N VAL A 178 10.23 16.87 5.02
CA VAL A 178 10.20 18.33 5.01
C VAL A 178 11.15 18.91 6.08
N GLY A 179 11.15 18.34 7.29
CA GLY A 179 12.06 18.72 8.36
C GLY A 179 13.52 18.50 7.96
N ASN A 180 13.87 17.33 7.45
CA ASN A 180 15.23 17.03 7.00
C ASN A 180 15.70 17.94 5.86
N PHE A 181 14.79 18.46 5.05
CA PHE A 181 15.13 19.36 3.94
C PHE A 181 15.32 20.82 4.39
N PHE A 182 14.40 21.34 5.20
CA PHE A 182 14.38 22.76 5.58
C PHE A 182 15.08 23.08 6.90
N ASP A 183 15.21 22.11 7.81
CA ASP A 183 15.70 22.31 9.17
C ASP A 183 16.46 21.07 9.67
N ALA A 184 17.44 20.59 8.88
CA ALA A 184 18.21 19.38 9.19
C ALA A 184 18.92 19.45 10.55
N ASP A 185 19.39 20.64 10.93
CA ASP A 185 20.14 20.88 12.19
C ASP A 185 19.22 21.24 13.38
N ILE A 186 17.90 21.26 13.17
CA ILE A 186 16.87 21.61 14.18
C ILE A 186 17.23 22.91 14.93
N VAL A 187 17.49 23.97 14.15
CA VAL A 187 17.89 25.28 14.71
C VAL A 187 16.70 25.97 15.41
N HIS A 188 15.49 25.76 14.89
CA HIS A 188 14.27 26.36 15.43
C HIS A 188 13.36 25.26 15.97
N TYR A 189 13.16 25.25 17.27
CA TYR A 189 12.30 24.27 17.93
C TYR A 189 11.22 24.93 18.81
N ILE A 190 10.16 24.19 19.02
CA ILE A 190 9.09 24.51 19.97
C ILE A 190 8.94 23.32 20.95
N ASN A 191 8.88 23.63 22.24
CA ASN A 191 8.66 22.60 23.24
C ASN A 191 7.16 22.29 23.35
N LEU A 192 6.78 21.08 22.99
CA LEU A 192 5.43 20.57 23.12
C LEU A 192 5.45 19.30 23.97
N PHE A 193 4.68 19.30 25.06
CA PHE A 193 4.57 18.15 25.99
C PHE A 193 5.92 17.66 26.55
N GLY A 194 6.89 18.57 26.77
CA GLY A 194 8.21 18.26 27.32
C GLY A 194 9.20 17.65 26.30
N ARG A 195 8.90 17.78 24.99
CA ARG A 195 9.80 17.42 23.93
C ARG A 195 9.98 18.58 22.95
N ASP A 196 11.17 18.69 22.39
CA ASP A 196 11.48 19.69 21.39
C ASP A 196 11.18 19.16 20.01
N TYR A 197 10.38 19.89 19.25
CA TYR A 197 10.02 19.60 17.86
C TYR A 197 10.47 20.75 16.98
N SER A 198 11.00 20.44 15.80
CA SER A 198 11.30 21.44 14.79
C SER A 198 10.03 22.21 14.42
N ILE A 199 10.13 23.53 14.35
CA ILE A 199 9.03 24.40 13.88
C ILE A 199 8.57 24.00 12.48
N THR A 200 9.49 23.55 11.64
CA THR A 200 9.20 23.08 10.29
C THR A 200 8.27 21.87 10.30
N ILE A 201 8.46 20.93 11.22
CA ILE A 201 7.56 19.75 11.40
C ILE A 201 6.17 20.22 11.81
N VAL A 202 6.07 21.16 12.75
CA VAL A 202 4.78 21.67 13.25
C VAL A 202 4.02 22.41 12.14
N ILE A 203 4.68 23.31 11.43
CA ILE A 203 4.06 24.08 10.34
C ILE A 203 3.63 23.17 9.20
N SER A 204 4.49 22.24 8.76
CA SER A 204 4.14 21.30 7.70
C SER A 204 2.99 20.39 8.10
N GLY A 205 2.95 19.91 9.35
CA GLY A 205 1.84 19.12 9.89
C GLY A 205 0.51 19.88 9.85
N ILE A 206 0.49 21.15 10.24
CA ILE A 206 -0.71 22.02 10.18
C ILE A 206 -1.16 22.20 8.74
N ILE A 207 -0.25 22.60 7.84
CA ILE A 207 -0.55 22.84 6.41
C ILE A 207 -1.15 21.58 5.79
N LEU A 208 -0.54 20.42 5.99
CA LEU A 208 -1.02 19.16 5.45
C LEU A 208 -2.38 18.77 6.02
N THR A 209 -2.59 18.97 7.33
CA THR A 209 -3.89 18.73 7.97
C THR A 209 -5.00 19.55 7.33
N VAL A 210 -4.73 20.84 7.03
CA VAL A 210 -5.69 21.71 6.35
C VAL A 210 -5.98 21.22 4.92
N PHE A 211 -4.95 20.89 4.13
CA PHE A 211 -5.15 20.40 2.77
C PHE A 211 -5.93 19.09 2.73
N VAL A 212 -5.61 18.15 3.63
CA VAL A 212 -6.37 16.90 3.74
C VAL A 212 -7.83 17.18 4.11
N ALA A 213 -8.07 18.01 5.10
CA ALA A 213 -9.44 18.37 5.52
C ALA A 213 -10.27 18.96 4.36
N LEU A 214 -9.67 19.82 3.55
CA LEU A 214 -10.34 20.43 2.37
C LEU A 214 -10.78 19.37 1.34
N VAL A 215 -10.01 18.28 1.18
CA VAL A 215 -10.38 17.21 0.24
C VAL A 215 -11.40 16.28 0.86
N LEU A 216 -11.19 15.83 2.10
CA LEU A 216 -12.04 14.84 2.78
C LEU A 216 -13.48 15.31 2.97
N ILE A 217 -13.69 16.60 3.24
CA ILE A 217 -15.05 17.19 3.35
C ILE A 217 -15.86 16.99 2.06
N GLY A 218 -15.21 16.85 0.90
CA GLY A 218 -15.86 16.61 -0.39
C GLY A 218 -16.25 15.15 -0.68
N GLY A 219 -15.87 14.21 0.19
CA GLY A 219 -16.22 12.77 0.09
C GLY A 219 -15.58 12.05 -1.10
N LEU A 220 -16.04 10.81 -1.36
CA LEU A 220 -15.48 9.89 -2.37
C LEU A 220 -15.24 10.52 -3.75
N LYS A 221 -16.23 11.24 -4.28
CA LYS A 221 -16.09 11.84 -5.63
C LYS A 221 -14.91 12.80 -5.71
N ARG A 222 -14.68 13.60 -4.66
CA ARG A 222 -13.53 14.52 -4.62
C ARG A 222 -12.22 13.77 -4.46
N ILE A 223 -12.17 12.78 -3.59
CA ILE A 223 -11.00 11.90 -3.40
C ILE A 223 -10.63 11.23 -4.73
N SER A 224 -11.60 10.62 -5.40
CA SER A 224 -11.40 9.93 -6.67
C SER A 224 -10.94 10.88 -7.80
N ASN A 225 -11.54 12.08 -7.89
CA ASN A 225 -11.14 13.08 -8.88
C ASN A 225 -9.70 13.57 -8.65
N VAL A 226 -9.29 13.75 -7.39
CA VAL A 226 -7.89 14.10 -7.05
C VAL A 226 -6.96 12.92 -7.40
N ALA A 227 -7.34 11.70 -7.03
CA ALA A 227 -6.54 10.50 -7.29
C ALA A 227 -6.30 10.27 -8.79
N GLN A 228 -7.31 10.42 -9.64
CA GLN A 228 -7.19 10.24 -11.10
C GLN A 228 -6.16 11.15 -11.76
N VAL A 229 -5.93 12.33 -11.20
CA VAL A 229 -4.97 13.32 -11.74
C VAL A 229 -3.61 13.16 -11.06
N VAL A 230 -3.61 13.12 -9.74
CA VAL A 230 -2.37 13.17 -8.95
C VAL A 230 -1.60 11.85 -9.06
N VAL A 231 -2.28 10.69 -9.00
CA VAL A 231 -1.59 9.39 -8.97
C VAL A 231 -0.82 9.10 -10.25
N PRO A 232 -1.39 9.22 -11.47
CA PRO A 232 -0.60 9.02 -12.68
C PRO A 232 0.54 10.04 -12.80
N PHE A 233 0.27 11.32 -12.47
CA PHE A 233 1.28 12.37 -12.53
C PHE A 233 2.47 12.06 -11.62
N MET A 234 2.22 11.78 -10.34
CA MET A 234 3.28 11.51 -9.37
C MET A 234 4.08 10.25 -9.73
N ALA A 235 3.39 9.18 -10.19
CA ALA A 235 4.04 7.93 -10.58
C ALA A 235 4.96 8.15 -11.80
N ILE A 236 4.49 8.87 -12.83
CA ILE A 236 5.29 9.17 -14.02
C ILE A 236 6.51 10.03 -13.63
N VAL A 237 6.33 11.10 -12.85
CA VAL A 237 7.44 11.97 -12.42
C VAL A 237 8.48 11.15 -11.65
N TYR A 238 8.04 10.32 -10.69
CA TYR A 238 8.94 9.48 -9.91
C TYR A 238 9.73 8.51 -10.79
N VAL A 239 9.04 7.79 -11.68
CA VAL A 239 9.67 6.84 -12.61
C VAL A 239 10.68 7.56 -13.50
N LEU A 240 10.36 8.73 -14.07
CA LEU A 240 11.28 9.48 -14.92
C LEU A 240 12.54 9.89 -14.15
N VAL A 241 12.39 10.40 -12.92
CA VAL A 241 13.55 10.78 -12.09
C VAL A 241 14.43 9.57 -11.79
N VAL A 242 13.83 8.44 -11.43
CA VAL A 242 14.61 7.23 -11.14
C VAL A 242 15.24 6.64 -12.40
N LEU A 243 14.60 6.73 -13.56
CA LEU A 243 15.20 6.32 -14.83
C LEU A 243 16.46 7.11 -15.16
N ILE A 244 16.55 8.39 -14.75
CA ILE A 244 17.79 9.17 -14.84
C ILE A 244 18.88 8.53 -13.97
N ILE A 245 18.58 8.20 -12.71
CA ILE A 245 19.52 7.52 -11.81
C ILE A 245 20.03 6.20 -12.43
N LEU A 246 19.10 5.35 -12.90
CA LEU A 246 19.42 4.05 -13.47
C LEU A 246 20.20 4.19 -14.78
N GLY A 247 19.83 5.14 -15.64
CA GLY A 247 20.50 5.41 -16.91
C GLY A 247 21.95 5.86 -16.73
N LEU A 248 22.20 6.76 -15.78
CA LEU A 248 23.56 7.21 -15.45
C LEU A 248 24.41 6.13 -14.77
N ASN A 249 23.79 5.14 -14.16
CA ASN A 249 24.46 4.04 -13.48
C ASN A 249 24.19 2.68 -14.14
N ILE A 250 23.89 2.64 -15.43
CA ILE A 250 23.47 1.44 -16.15
C ILE A 250 24.46 0.27 -16.03
N THR A 251 25.76 0.57 -15.95
CA THR A 251 26.83 -0.42 -15.78
C THR A 251 26.81 -1.10 -14.41
N LYS A 252 26.22 -0.49 -13.39
CA LYS A 252 26.11 -1.04 -12.05
C LYS A 252 24.86 -1.92 -11.86
N ILE A 253 23.88 -1.84 -12.77
CA ILE A 253 22.62 -2.59 -12.66
C ILE A 253 22.84 -4.11 -12.57
N PRO A 254 23.68 -4.75 -13.43
CA PRO A 254 23.90 -6.19 -13.32
C PRO A 254 24.49 -6.62 -11.97
N ALA A 255 25.44 -5.85 -11.45
CA ALA A 255 26.03 -6.12 -10.14
C ALA A 255 25.00 -5.97 -9.00
N ALA A 256 24.15 -4.95 -9.05
CA ALA A 256 23.09 -4.75 -8.08
C ALA A 256 22.05 -5.90 -8.11
N LEU A 257 21.68 -6.39 -9.28
CA LEU A 257 20.77 -7.54 -9.42
C LEU A 257 21.37 -8.81 -8.83
N ILE A 258 22.67 -9.07 -9.07
CA ILE A 258 23.38 -10.18 -8.45
C ILE A 258 23.39 -10.02 -6.93
N GLU A 259 23.69 -8.82 -6.43
CA GLU A 259 23.69 -8.52 -4.99
C GLU A 259 22.32 -8.77 -4.33
N ILE A 260 21.23 -8.37 -5.00
CA ILE A 260 19.87 -8.61 -4.55
C ILE A 260 19.58 -10.12 -4.47
N VAL A 261 19.95 -10.88 -5.50
CA VAL A 261 19.71 -12.34 -5.52
C VAL A 261 20.57 -13.06 -4.49
N GLU A 262 21.86 -12.76 -4.41
CA GLU A 262 22.75 -13.34 -3.38
C GLU A 262 22.28 -13.03 -1.97
N GLY A 263 21.86 -11.79 -1.71
CA GLY A 263 21.32 -11.36 -0.43
C GLY A 263 20.01 -12.08 -0.08
N ALA A 264 19.16 -12.36 -1.08
CA ALA A 264 17.88 -13.04 -0.87
C ALA A 264 18.04 -14.47 -0.33
N PHE A 265 19.11 -15.14 -0.69
CA PHE A 265 19.39 -16.53 -0.26
C PHE A 265 20.49 -16.59 0.81
N GLY A 266 20.92 -15.46 1.34
CA GLY A 266 21.93 -15.37 2.39
C GLY A 266 23.33 -15.83 1.95
N LEU A 267 23.62 -15.87 0.64
CA LEU A 267 24.86 -16.40 0.08
C LEU A 267 26.12 -15.60 0.49
N ARG A 268 25.91 -14.37 0.98
CA ARG A 268 27.00 -13.50 1.49
C ARG A 268 27.29 -13.68 2.99
N ALA A 269 26.46 -14.43 3.71
CA ALA A 269 26.65 -14.67 5.14
C ALA A 269 27.62 -15.82 5.39
N PHE A 270 28.71 -15.55 6.11
CA PHE A 270 29.71 -16.56 6.45
C PHE A 270 29.24 -17.49 7.59
N GLY A 271 29.51 -18.78 7.46
CA GLY A 271 29.53 -19.75 8.57
C GLY A 271 28.22 -19.88 9.35
N GLY A 272 27.22 -20.56 8.80
CA GLY A 272 25.99 -20.93 9.54
C GLY A 272 24.93 -19.82 9.65
N GLY A 273 25.24 -18.57 9.31
CA GLY A 273 24.31 -17.44 9.29
C GLY A 273 23.42 -17.35 8.04
N MET A 274 23.66 -18.16 7.03
CA MET A 274 22.96 -18.10 5.73
C MET A 274 21.43 -18.20 5.86
N PHE A 275 20.94 -19.21 6.57
CA PHE A 275 19.51 -19.38 6.79
C PHE A 275 18.88 -18.23 7.60
N GLY A 276 19.60 -17.74 8.63
CA GLY A 276 19.16 -16.60 9.42
C GLY A 276 19.03 -15.34 8.57
N ALA A 277 20.04 -15.02 7.76
CA ALA A 277 20.04 -13.88 6.86
C ALA A 277 18.92 -13.99 5.80
N MET A 278 18.71 -15.17 5.21
CA MET A 278 17.63 -15.45 4.27
C MET A 278 16.25 -15.21 4.91
N ILE A 279 16.03 -15.73 6.13
CA ILE A 279 14.75 -15.56 6.84
C ILE A 279 14.50 -14.08 7.13
N VAL A 280 15.50 -13.33 7.58
CA VAL A 280 15.37 -11.90 7.84
C VAL A 280 15.06 -11.12 6.56
N ALA A 281 15.79 -11.37 5.47
CA ALA A 281 15.54 -10.75 4.18
C ALA A 281 14.11 -11.04 3.69
N MET A 282 13.66 -12.30 3.82
CA MET A 282 12.32 -12.75 3.46
C MET A 282 11.26 -12.04 4.31
N GLN A 283 11.39 -12.05 5.63
CA GLN A 283 10.42 -11.41 6.53
C GLN A 283 10.30 -9.92 6.26
N LYS A 284 11.43 -9.20 6.18
CA LYS A 284 11.43 -7.75 5.94
C LYS A 284 10.94 -7.40 4.55
N GLY A 285 11.35 -8.16 3.53
CA GLY A 285 10.90 -7.95 2.16
C GLY A 285 9.40 -8.19 1.99
N ILE A 286 8.87 -9.32 2.48
CA ILE A 286 7.44 -9.64 2.35
C ILE A 286 6.58 -8.67 3.15
N ALA A 287 6.93 -8.38 4.41
CA ALA A 287 6.17 -7.46 5.24
C ALA A 287 6.08 -6.06 4.61
N ARG A 288 7.19 -5.51 4.13
CA ARG A 288 7.21 -4.20 3.48
C ARG A 288 6.60 -4.20 2.07
N GLY A 289 6.74 -5.30 1.32
CA GLY A 289 6.06 -5.49 0.04
C GLY A 289 4.54 -5.45 0.19
N ILE A 290 4.00 -6.18 1.17
CA ILE A 290 2.56 -6.21 1.45
C ILE A 290 2.09 -4.88 2.04
N PHE A 291 2.88 -4.25 2.90
CA PHE A 291 2.59 -2.90 3.38
C PHE A 291 2.42 -1.90 2.23
N SER A 292 3.22 -2.02 1.17
CA SER A 292 3.16 -1.14 0.00
C SER A 292 1.99 -1.47 -0.91
N ASN A 293 1.89 -2.71 -1.42
CA ASN A 293 0.90 -3.08 -2.44
C ASN A 293 -0.45 -3.54 -1.89
N GLU A 294 -0.55 -3.78 -0.59
CA GLU A 294 -1.78 -4.18 0.12
C GLU A 294 -2.42 -5.48 -0.40
N ALA A 295 -1.69 -6.35 -1.10
CA ALA A 295 -2.24 -7.62 -1.58
C ALA A 295 -2.44 -8.60 -0.42
N GLY A 296 -3.65 -9.06 -0.22
CA GLY A 296 -4.03 -9.91 0.90
C GLY A 296 -4.52 -9.15 2.14
N LEU A 297 -4.39 -7.82 2.17
CA LEU A 297 -4.93 -7.00 3.26
C LEU A 297 -6.44 -6.79 3.14
N GLY A 298 -7.01 -6.83 1.93
CA GLY A 298 -8.44 -6.61 1.71
C GLY A 298 -8.86 -5.13 1.65
N SER A 299 -7.93 -4.20 1.58
CA SER A 299 -8.22 -2.76 1.50
C SER A 299 -8.66 -2.32 0.10
N ALA A 300 -7.89 -2.62 -0.94
CA ALA A 300 -8.17 -2.24 -2.32
C ALA A 300 -9.53 -2.74 -2.87
N PRO A 301 -10.06 -3.92 -2.48
CA PRO A 301 -11.42 -4.35 -2.84
C PRO A 301 -12.50 -3.34 -2.47
N ILE A 302 -12.31 -2.52 -1.45
CA ILE A 302 -13.27 -1.49 -1.04
C ILE A 302 -13.44 -0.43 -2.13
N ALA A 303 -12.34 0.01 -2.77
CA ALA A 303 -12.42 0.91 -3.92
C ALA A 303 -12.93 0.20 -5.18
N ALA A 304 -12.50 -1.04 -5.42
CA ALA A 304 -12.92 -1.81 -6.58
C ALA A 304 -14.44 -2.05 -6.60
N ALA A 305 -15.05 -2.21 -5.43
CA ALA A 305 -16.51 -2.37 -5.33
C ALA A 305 -17.31 -1.16 -5.85
N ALA A 306 -16.75 0.05 -5.75
CA ALA A 306 -17.39 1.28 -6.24
C ALA A 306 -17.28 1.47 -7.76
N ALA A 307 -16.53 0.63 -8.47
CA ALA A 307 -16.33 0.75 -9.90
C ALA A 307 -17.61 0.50 -10.71
N GLN A 308 -17.82 1.31 -11.74
CA GLN A 308 -18.85 1.10 -12.76
C GLN A 308 -18.46 -0.08 -13.65
N SER A 309 -18.67 -1.28 -13.17
CA SER A 309 -18.37 -2.51 -13.91
C SER A 309 -19.53 -3.49 -13.80
N LYS A 310 -19.96 -4.04 -14.95
CA LYS A 310 -20.93 -5.13 -15.01
C LYS A 310 -20.28 -6.49 -14.78
N GLU A 311 -19.00 -6.60 -15.08
CA GLU A 311 -18.26 -7.86 -15.04
C GLU A 311 -17.20 -7.81 -13.94
N GLU A 312 -17.39 -8.62 -12.91
CA GLU A 312 -16.48 -8.72 -11.76
C GLU A 312 -15.07 -9.15 -12.17
N VAL A 313 -14.95 -10.03 -13.18
CA VAL A 313 -13.67 -10.51 -13.70
C VAL A 313 -12.88 -9.37 -14.35
N ARG A 314 -13.56 -8.49 -15.10
CA ARG A 314 -12.93 -7.32 -15.72
C ARG A 314 -12.33 -6.39 -14.67
N GLN A 315 -13.11 -6.08 -13.63
CA GLN A 315 -12.61 -5.24 -12.53
C GLN A 315 -11.45 -5.91 -11.78
N GLY A 316 -11.53 -7.22 -11.55
CA GLY A 316 -10.41 -7.98 -10.97
C GLY A 316 -9.13 -7.86 -11.78
N LEU A 317 -9.22 -8.01 -13.13
CA LEU A 317 -8.09 -7.85 -14.05
C LEU A 317 -7.49 -6.44 -14.01
N ILE A 318 -8.31 -5.40 -13.99
CA ILE A 318 -7.84 -4.01 -13.89
C ILE A 318 -7.15 -3.79 -12.54
N SER A 319 -7.78 -4.21 -11.45
CA SER A 319 -7.28 -3.96 -10.09
C SER A 319 -5.98 -4.70 -9.77
N MET A 320 -5.73 -5.88 -10.36
CA MET A 320 -4.48 -6.60 -10.14
C MET A 320 -3.25 -5.84 -10.66
N LEU A 321 -3.43 -4.94 -11.64
CA LEU A 321 -2.35 -4.08 -12.13
C LEU A 321 -1.82 -3.14 -11.04
N GLY A 322 -2.63 -2.84 -10.03
CA GLY A 322 -2.20 -2.02 -8.89
C GLY A 322 -0.99 -2.61 -8.18
N THR A 323 -0.98 -3.91 -7.88
CA THR A 323 0.16 -4.59 -7.25
C THR A 323 1.41 -4.58 -8.14
N PHE A 324 1.23 -4.73 -9.45
CA PHE A 324 2.33 -4.67 -10.41
C PHE A 324 2.93 -3.26 -10.48
N ILE A 325 2.10 -2.24 -10.62
CA ILE A 325 2.55 -0.84 -10.70
C ILE A 325 3.27 -0.44 -9.40
N ASP A 326 2.65 -0.73 -8.26
CA ASP A 326 3.18 -0.37 -6.95
C ASP A 326 4.55 -1.02 -6.68
N THR A 327 4.62 -2.33 -6.78
CA THR A 327 5.80 -3.05 -6.29
C THR A 327 6.79 -3.39 -7.41
N ILE A 328 6.32 -3.96 -8.54
CA ILE A 328 7.23 -4.37 -9.61
C ILE A 328 7.81 -3.14 -10.33
N ILE A 329 7.07 -2.02 -10.41
CA ILE A 329 7.61 -0.78 -10.97
C ILE A 329 8.18 0.10 -9.86
N ILE A 330 7.33 0.71 -9.02
CA ILE A 330 7.75 1.81 -8.13
C ILE A 330 8.73 1.33 -7.06
N CYS A 331 8.43 0.24 -6.31
CA CYS A 331 9.37 -0.26 -5.29
C CYS A 331 10.68 -0.76 -5.88
N THR A 332 10.65 -1.36 -7.09
CA THR A 332 11.87 -1.78 -7.80
C THR A 332 12.74 -0.57 -8.16
N MET A 333 12.14 0.51 -8.65
CA MET A 333 12.83 1.76 -8.95
C MET A 333 13.56 2.30 -7.71
N THR A 334 12.85 2.39 -6.59
CA THR A 334 13.42 2.83 -5.31
C THR A 334 14.54 1.90 -4.85
N GLY A 335 14.28 0.60 -4.82
CA GLY A 335 15.22 -0.40 -4.31
C GLY A 335 16.51 -0.47 -5.14
N LEU A 336 16.39 -0.45 -6.47
CA LEU A 336 17.57 -0.41 -7.34
C LEU A 336 18.39 0.87 -7.13
N SER A 337 17.75 2.03 -6.97
CA SER A 337 18.47 3.29 -6.69
C SER A 337 19.27 3.20 -5.39
N ILE A 338 18.69 2.60 -4.35
CA ILE A 338 19.33 2.41 -3.05
C ILE A 338 20.50 1.43 -3.15
N VAL A 339 20.33 0.30 -3.83
CA VAL A 339 21.37 -0.74 -3.95
C VAL A 339 22.53 -0.26 -4.85
N ILE A 340 22.24 0.32 -6.01
CA ILE A 340 23.26 0.81 -6.97
C ILE A 340 24.15 1.89 -6.34
N THR A 341 23.60 2.73 -5.48
CA THR A 341 24.33 3.81 -4.82
C THR A 341 25.04 3.36 -3.54
N GLY A 342 24.69 2.20 -2.99
CA GLY A 342 25.21 1.73 -1.71
C GLY A 342 24.69 2.51 -0.49
N ALA A 343 23.64 3.32 -0.67
CA ALA A 343 23.09 4.16 0.40
C ALA A 343 22.53 3.35 1.60
N TRP A 344 22.19 2.09 1.39
CA TRP A 344 21.67 1.20 2.41
C TRP A 344 22.67 0.81 3.51
N ASP A 345 23.99 0.89 3.22
CA ASP A 345 25.08 0.50 4.14
C ASP A 345 25.77 1.71 4.79
N MET A 346 25.14 2.88 4.76
CA MET A 346 25.71 4.12 5.29
C MET A 346 25.25 4.46 6.72
N GLY A 347 24.58 3.53 7.41
CA GLY A 347 24.07 3.76 8.77
C GLY A 347 22.93 4.79 8.84
N LEU A 348 22.23 5.03 7.72
CA LEU A 348 21.07 5.90 7.63
C LEU A 348 19.77 5.10 7.83
N GLU A 349 18.68 5.78 8.20
CA GLU A 349 17.37 5.17 8.42
C GLU A 349 16.24 5.93 7.69
N GLY A 350 15.18 5.21 7.40
CA GLY A 350 13.96 5.77 6.86
C GLY A 350 14.17 6.55 5.55
N VAL A 351 13.62 7.76 5.48
CA VAL A 351 13.68 8.60 4.28
C VAL A 351 15.11 9.05 3.94
N ALA A 352 15.99 9.17 4.92
CA ALA A 352 17.37 9.62 4.71
C ALA A 352 18.16 8.68 3.77
N VAL A 353 17.88 7.39 3.79
CA VAL A 353 18.49 6.38 2.89
C VAL A 353 18.16 6.70 1.43
N THR A 354 16.87 6.86 1.11
CA THR A 354 16.44 7.17 -0.26
C THR A 354 16.89 8.57 -0.68
N THR A 355 16.87 9.55 0.24
CA THR A 355 17.42 10.90 -0.03
C THR A 355 18.88 10.81 -0.43
N LYS A 356 19.67 10.02 0.30
CA LYS A 356 21.10 9.83 -0.01
C LYS A 356 21.29 9.12 -1.35
N ALA A 357 20.47 8.11 -1.65
CA ALA A 357 20.50 7.43 -2.95
C ALA A 357 20.23 8.40 -4.11
N PHE A 358 19.27 9.31 -3.96
CA PHE A 358 18.97 10.33 -4.97
C PHE A 358 20.10 11.36 -5.12
N GLN A 359 20.67 11.81 -4.00
CA GLN A 359 21.83 12.72 -4.01
C GLN A 359 23.03 12.14 -4.74
N MET A 360 23.32 10.85 -4.52
CA MET A 360 24.44 10.16 -5.15
C MET A 360 24.18 9.73 -6.59
N GLY A 361 22.91 9.50 -6.93
CA GLY A 361 22.52 8.94 -8.23
C GLY A 361 22.14 9.98 -9.29
N LEU A 362 21.68 11.18 -8.90
CA LEU A 362 21.27 12.24 -9.81
C LEU A 362 22.43 13.19 -10.15
N PRO A 363 22.45 13.78 -11.36
CA PRO A 363 23.50 14.71 -11.78
C PRO A 363 23.19 16.15 -11.31
N PHE A 364 22.49 16.30 -10.19
CA PHE A 364 22.07 17.59 -9.64
C PHE A 364 22.74 17.87 -8.30
N PRO A 365 22.80 19.14 -7.85
CA PRO A 365 23.25 19.44 -6.48
C PRO A 365 22.40 18.68 -5.45
N ASP A 366 23.04 18.27 -4.34
CA ASP A 366 22.41 17.47 -3.27
C ASP A 366 21.08 18.05 -2.78
N LYS A 367 20.99 19.37 -2.66
CA LYS A 367 19.73 20.06 -2.27
C LYS A 367 18.62 19.87 -3.29
N VAL A 368 18.94 19.89 -4.60
CA VAL A 368 17.94 19.69 -5.66
C VAL A 368 17.44 18.26 -5.68
N ALA A 369 18.35 17.28 -5.55
CA ALA A 369 17.99 15.86 -5.47
C ALA A 369 17.10 15.56 -4.25
N ALA A 370 17.46 16.10 -3.08
CA ALA A 370 16.65 15.99 -1.86
C ALA A 370 15.28 16.66 -2.01
N PHE A 371 15.20 17.82 -2.65
CA PHE A 371 13.93 18.52 -2.93
C PHE A 371 13.01 17.68 -3.82
N ILE A 372 13.54 17.10 -4.90
CA ILE A 372 12.76 16.24 -5.81
C ILE A 372 12.16 15.07 -5.05
N LEU A 373 12.97 14.36 -4.25
CA LEU A 373 12.46 13.23 -3.46
C LEU A 373 11.42 13.67 -2.43
N MET A 374 11.66 14.78 -1.72
CA MET A 374 10.71 15.32 -0.75
C MET A 374 9.35 15.60 -1.40
N ILE A 375 9.32 16.25 -2.57
CA ILE A 375 8.07 16.53 -3.29
C ILE A 375 7.38 15.23 -3.73
N CYS A 376 8.11 14.26 -4.28
CA CYS A 376 7.54 12.96 -4.62
C CYS A 376 6.91 12.28 -3.40
N LEU A 377 7.60 12.28 -2.25
CA LEU A 377 7.08 11.68 -1.02
C LEU A 377 5.83 12.41 -0.50
N VAL A 378 5.81 13.74 -0.58
CA VAL A 378 4.64 14.55 -0.20
C VAL A 378 3.42 14.13 -1.01
N PHE A 379 3.53 14.04 -2.34
CA PHE A 379 2.41 13.62 -3.19
C PHE A 379 1.99 12.17 -2.92
N PHE A 380 2.94 11.25 -2.82
CA PHE A 380 2.67 9.84 -2.55
C PHE A 380 1.91 9.67 -1.22
N ALA A 381 2.44 10.22 -0.16
CA ALA A 381 1.84 10.07 1.16
C ALA A 381 0.53 10.86 1.32
N PHE A 382 0.42 12.03 0.69
CA PHE A 382 -0.83 12.80 0.69
C PHE A 382 -1.99 12.02 0.05
N THR A 383 -1.75 11.40 -1.10
CA THR A 383 -2.80 10.60 -1.76
C THR A 383 -3.16 9.35 -0.95
N THR A 384 -2.19 8.73 -0.26
CA THR A 384 -2.45 7.58 0.60
C THR A 384 -3.35 7.93 1.79
N ILE A 385 -3.17 9.10 2.39
CA ILE A 385 -4.06 9.60 3.45
C ILE A 385 -5.51 9.68 2.93
N LEU A 386 -5.70 10.19 1.73
CA LEU A 386 -7.04 10.35 1.13
C LEU A 386 -7.69 8.98 0.82
N GLY A 387 -6.94 8.05 0.27
CA GLY A 387 -7.43 6.72 -0.08
C GLY A 387 -7.83 5.91 1.16
N TRP A 388 -7.05 5.99 2.22
CA TRP A 388 -7.32 5.28 3.46
C TRP A 388 -8.45 5.87 4.31
N ASP A 389 -8.71 7.18 4.22
CA ASP A 389 -9.93 7.75 4.80
C ASP A 389 -11.15 7.07 4.21
N TYR A 390 -11.22 6.96 2.89
CA TYR A 390 -12.32 6.28 2.21
C TYR A 390 -12.47 4.81 2.67
N TYR A 391 -11.37 4.04 2.74
CA TYR A 391 -11.41 2.64 3.14
C TYR A 391 -11.93 2.46 4.57
N SER A 392 -11.40 3.23 5.48
CA SER A 392 -11.75 3.12 6.89
C SER A 392 -13.17 3.67 7.19
N GLU A 393 -13.61 4.69 6.44
CA GLU A 393 -15.00 5.17 6.48
C GLU A 393 -15.98 4.06 6.05
N LYS A 394 -15.67 3.31 4.98
CA LYS A 394 -16.49 2.19 4.54
C LYS A 394 -16.51 1.03 5.55
N CYS A 395 -15.40 0.78 6.23
CA CYS A 395 -15.35 -0.17 7.34
C CYS A 395 -16.26 0.26 8.50
N LEU A 396 -16.26 1.55 8.83
CA LEU A 396 -17.14 2.11 9.85
C LEU A 396 -18.61 2.02 9.43
N GLU A 397 -18.92 2.40 8.18
CA GLU A 397 -20.26 2.33 7.61
C GLU A 397 -20.85 0.91 7.69
N TYR A 398 -20.05 -0.11 7.42
CA TYR A 398 -20.47 -1.50 7.58
C TYR A 398 -20.87 -1.84 9.03
N ILE A 399 -20.17 -1.30 10.04
CA ILE A 399 -20.45 -1.61 11.45
C ILE A 399 -21.69 -0.88 11.97
N ILE A 400 -21.83 0.42 11.65
CA ILE A 400 -22.86 1.29 12.25
C ILE A 400 -24.03 1.61 11.32
N GLY A 401 -23.92 1.23 10.04
CA GLY A 401 -24.83 1.62 8.95
C GLY A 401 -24.56 3.03 8.44
N ASN A 402 -25.25 3.43 7.38
CA ASN A 402 -25.12 4.75 6.78
C ASN A 402 -25.73 5.83 7.70
N LYS A 403 -24.91 6.34 8.63
CA LYS A 403 -25.24 7.39 9.57
C LYS A 403 -24.40 8.64 9.32
N PRO A 404 -24.86 9.62 8.56
CA PRO A 404 -24.06 10.77 8.13
C PRO A 404 -23.37 11.53 9.27
N LYS A 405 -24.05 11.71 10.42
CA LYS A 405 -23.46 12.39 11.58
C LYS A 405 -22.27 11.62 12.17
N ALA A 406 -22.35 10.29 12.22
CA ALA A 406 -21.28 9.47 12.76
C ALA A 406 -20.09 9.40 11.78
N ILE A 407 -20.35 9.35 10.48
CA ILE A 407 -19.34 9.42 9.43
C ILE A 407 -18.61 10.78 9.48
N THR A 408 -19.35 11.88 9.63
CA THR A 408 -18.74 13.21 9.79
C THR A 408 -17.89 13.29 11.05
N ALA A 409 -18.35 12.76 12.17
CA ALA A 409 -17.56 12.72 13.41
C ALA A 409 -16.27 11.89 13.22
N TYR A 410 -16.34 10.78 12.51
CA TYR A 410 -15.17 9.95 12.17
C TYR A 410 -14.15 10.72 11.35
N ARG A 411 -14.56 11.44 10.30
CA ARG A 411 -13.66 12.28 9.49
C ARG A 411 -12.92 13.31 10.35
N TRP A 412 -13.58 13.92 11.32
CA TRP A 412 -12.91 14.84 12.25
C TRP A 412 -11.91 14.15 13.15
N ILE A 413 -12.21 12.93 13.63
CA ILE A 413 -11.24 12.10 14.37
C ILE A 413 -10.04 11.75 13.49
N TYR A 414 -10.29 11.38 12.24
CA TYR A 414 -9.24 11.07 11.26
C TYR A 414 -8.31 12.29 11.03
N ILE A 415 -8.89 13.48 10.83
CA ILE A 415 -8.15 14.74 10.70
C ILE A 415 -7.34 15.04 11.97
N ALA A 416 -7.89 14.79 13.14
CA ALA A 416 -7.17 14.95 14.41
C ALA A 416 -5.97 13.98 14.52
N CYS A 417 -6.11 12.73 14.05
CA CYS A 417 -5.00 11.77 13.99
C CYS A 417 -3.89 12.25 13.05
N ILE A 418 -4.23 12.87 11.93
CA ILE A 418 -3.23 13.46 11.01
C ILE A 418 -2.44 14.58 11.73
N PHE A 419 -3.12 15.41 12.50
CA PHE A 419 -2.45 16.48 13.27
C PHE A 419 -1.50 15.92 14.35
N ILE A 420 -1.83 14.77 14.94
CA ILE A 420 -1.03 14.14 16.01
C ILE A 420 0.18 13.38 15.48
N GLY A 421 0.07 12.79 14.28
CA GLY A 421 1.08 11.89 13.70
C GLY A 421 2.51 12.43 13.65
N PRO A 422 2.76 13.70 13.32
CA PRO A 422 4.09 14.30 13.29
C PRO A 422 4.86 14.23 14.61
N TYR A 423 4.14 14.15 15.72
CA TYR A 423 4.72 14.18 17.08
C TYR A 423 5.04 12.79 17.62
N MET A 424 4.75 11.74 16.87
CA MET A 424 5.05 10.36 17.26
C MET A 424 6.45 9.94 16.77
N THR A 425 7.05 8.96 17.46
CA THR A 425 8.32 8.38 17.02
C THR A 425 8.10 7.48 15.80
N VAL A 426 9.05 7.48 14.86
CA VAL A 426 9.02 6.63 13.65
C VAL A 426 8.77 5.17 14.02
N GLN A 427 9.50 4.64 15.00
CA GLN A 427 9.36 3.25 15.45
C GLN A 427 7.93 2.93 15.93
N ALA A 428 7.33 3.76 16.78
CA ALA A 428 5.98 3.52 17.29
C ALA A 428 4.95 3.54 16.17
N VAL A 429 5.08 4.49 15.24
CA VAL A 429 4.20 4.63 14.07
C VAL A 429 4.21 3.37 13.21
N TRP A 430 5.39 2.88 12.84
CA TRP A 430 5.51 1.69 12.00
C TRP A 430 5.07 0.41 12.73
N THR A 431 5.38 0.26 14.01
CA THR A 431 4.97 -0.91 14.79
C THR A 431 3.45 -1.01 14.91
N ILE A 432 2.76 0.10 15.20
CA ILE A 432 1.28 0.12 15.28
C ILE A 432 0.67 -0.20 13.92
N ALA A 433 1.20 0.40 12.85
CA ALA A 433 0.71 0.17 11.49
C ALA A 433 0.86 -1.31 11.08
N ASP A 434 2.01 -1.91 11.36
CA ASP A 434 2.29 -3.31 11.06
C ASP A 434 1.31 -4.24 11.80
N ILE A 435 1.13 -4.06 13.10
CA ILE A 435 0.20 -4.87 13.90
C ILE A 435 -1.22 -4.81 13.32
N CYS A 436 -1.74 -3.61 13.07
CA CYS A 436 -3.10 -3.44 12.56
C CYS A 436 -3.28 -4.07 11.18
N ASN A 437 -2.31 -3.90 10.28
CA ASN A 437 -2.32 -4.50 8.95
C ASN A 437 -2.31 -6.03 9.00
N GLY A 438 -1.42 -6.62 9.79
CA GLY A 438 -1.33 -8.07 9.90
C GLY A 438 -2.62 -8.69 10.44
N LEU A 439 -3.24 -8.06 11.44
CA LEU A 439 -4.50 -8.52 12.02
C LEU A 439 -5.68 -8.34 11.05
N MET A 440 -5.68 -7.30 10.19
CA MET A 440 -6.68 -7.10 9.14
C MET A 440 -6.56 -8.15 8.03
N ALA A 441 -5.35 -8.60 7.69
CA ALA A 441 -5.12 -9.58 6.64
C ALA A 441 -5.74 -10.95 6.95
N ILE A 442 -5.72 -11.40 8.20
CA ILE A 442 -6.14 -12.75 8.58
C ILE A 442 -7.59 -13.06 8.16
N PRO A 443 -8.60 -12.26 8.52
CA PRO A 443 -9.98 -12.49 8.09
C PRO A 443 -10.15 -12.53 6.58
N ASN A 444 -9.42 -11.68 5.87
CA ASN A 444 -9.46 -11.59 4.42
C ASN A 444 -8.88 -12.85 3.76
N LEU A 445 -7.70 -13.31 4.20
CA LEU A 445 -7.07 -14.52 3.64
C LEU A 445 -7.91 -15.78 3.86
N ILE A 446 -8.56 -15.90 5.02
CA ILE A 446 -9.52 -16.97 5.30
C ILE A 446 -10.66 -16.96 4.27
N ALA A 447 -11.22 -15.78 4.00
CA ALA A 447 -12.30 -15.63 3.03
C ALA A 447 -11.86 -15.95 1.60
N LEU A 448 -10.67 -15.52 1.19
CA LEU A 448 -10.13 -15.80 -0.14
C LEU A 448 -9.95 -17.30 -0.38
N ILE A 449 -9.43 -18.03 0.61
CA ILE A 449 -9.29 -19.48 0.53
C ILE A 449 -10.66 -20.15 0.44
N ALA A 450 -11.61 -19.76 1.30
CA ALA A 450 -12.96 -20.32 1.33
C ALA A 450 -13.72 -20.04 0.03
N LEU A 451 -13.61 -18.84 -0.54
CA LEU A 451 -14.33 -18.42 -1.75
C LEU A 451 -13.53 -18.66 -3.05
N SER A 452 -12.38 -19.30 -2.98
CA SER A 452 -11.54 -19.56 -4.15
C SER A 452 -12.25 -20.35 -5.26
N GLY A 453 -13.22 -21.22 -4.90
CA GLY A 453 -14.08 -21.92 -5.86
C GLY A 453 -14.97 -20.96 -6.67
N VAL A 454 -15.50 -19.95 -6.01
CA VAL A 454 -16.31 -18.90 -6.66
C VAL A 454 -15.46 -18.11 -7.63
N VAL A 455 -14.26 -17.68 -7.21
CA VAL A 455 -13.32 -16.93 -8.07
C VAL A 455 -13.00 -17.72 -9.33
N VAL A 456 -12.70 -19.01 -9.23
CA VAL A 456 -12.39 -19.88 -10.38
C VAL A 456 -13.60 -20.04 -11.29
N SER A 457 -14.78 -20.28 -10.73
CA SER A 457 -16.03 -20.45 -11.49
C SER A 457 -16.38 -19.21 -12.31
N GLU A 458 -16.35 -18.02 -11.70
CA GLU A 458 -16.65 -16.77 -12.39
C GLU A 458 -15.61 -16.46 -13.48
N THR A 459 -14.35 -16.70 -13.16
CA THR A 459 -13.25 -16.51 -14.13
C THR A 459 -13.44 -17.40 -15.36
N ASN A 460 -13.72 -18.69 -15.18
CA ASN A 460 -13.95 -19.63 -16.29
C ASN A 460 -15.18 -19.24 -17.10
N SER A 461 -16.31 -18.96 -16.44
CA SER A 461 -17.55 -18.54 -17.09
C SER A 461 -17.37 -17.27 -17.95
N PHE A 462 -16.60 -16.29 -17.45
CA PHE A 462 -16.28 -15.08 -18.22
C PHE A 462 -15.52 -15.38 -19.52
N PHE A 463 -14.48 -16.21 -19.43
CA PHE A 463 -13.68 -16.54 -20.60
C PHE A 463 -14.42 -17.47 -21.57
N GLU A 464 -15.28 -18.38 -21.10
CA GLU A 464 -16.13 -19.24 -21.93
C GLU A 464 -17.18 -18.43 -22.70
N ARG A 465 -17.80 -17.43 -22.09
CA ARG A 465 -18.74 -16.52 -22.78
C ARG A 465 -18.10 -15.68 -23.88
N GLY A 466 -16.77 -15.61 -23.94
CA GLY A 466 -16.04 -14.89 -24.98
C GLY A 466 -16.18 -13.37 -24.94
N VAL A 467 -16.65 -12.81 -23.82
CA VAL A 467 -16.84 -11.36 -23.62
C VAL A 467 -15.56 -10.56 -23.90
N HIS A 468 -14.41 -11.14 -23.59
CA HIS A 468 -13.09 -10.54 -23.85
C HIS A 468 -12.73 -10.39 -25.35
N LYS A 469 -13.45 -11.06 -26.26
CA LYS A 469 -13.24 -11.02 -27.72
C LYS A 469 -13.99 -9.87 -28.40
N GLN A 470 -14.92 -9.24 -27.70
CA GLN A 470 -15.75 -8.15 -28.25
C GLN A 470 -15.05 -6.79 -28.24
N LEU A 471 -13.86 -6.70 -27.63
CA LEU A 471 -12.99 -5.53 -27.73
C LEU A 471 -12.29 -5.56 -29.10
N LYS A 472 -12.80 -4.81 -30.04
CA LYS A 472 -12.13 -4.49 -31.33
C LYS A 472 -11.27 -3.23 -31.20
#